data_d948c8cfdc5445fd3706783ffb3d3b70
#
_entry.id   d948c8cfdc5445fd3706783ffb3d3b70
#
_cell.length_a   1.000
_cell.length_b   1.000
_cell.length_c   1.000
_cell.angle_alpha   90.00
_cell.angle_beta   90.00
_cell.angle_gamma   90.00
#
_symmetry.space_group_name_H-M   'P 1'
#
loop_
_entity.id
_entity.type
_entity.pdbx_description
1 polymer ?
#
loop_
_entity_poly.entity_id
_entity_poly.type
_entity_poly.pdbx_seq_one_letter_code
_entity_poly.pdbx_strand_id
1 'polypeptide(L)'
;MKVLLSLAFYSLVSRKVSVFLTITCISLSIILFSSIDNFRKSTKKTFFSNAKSGDLIISSRSGEIEALLYLIFQIGTPANNIRWKSFKDIKNHPDVKWAIPISLGDSHKQYRVLGTSSDYFKKIQIKNKKIEFYKGDYFKDIFDVVIGYDVAKTLNYKINDKIIVAHGISSQDFHDEFPFRINGILKKSGSNTDKLIFVSLEALEAIHKDWKGGFKLPKIKSKLKSFNESDLVPKEITGAIIKLNSKIKIFQFKRDLFKYKNEPIQAIIPGLALTKLWQMVSFVEQILLLICYFVVFVTLLGMAALIYTNVNQRSKEISLLRVVGASPKAIFSILVLEGIIISLTSILISILFMLLLINILNPILDTEFGIYLDNNILSNYNINFYCSVVLISILVGLIPAFNGYKKSLSSGI
;
A
#
# COMPACT_ATOMS: atom_id res chain seq x y z
N MET A 1 -48.66 -7.35 1.60
CA MET A 1 -47.18 -7.33 1.48
C MET A 1 -46.53 -8.69 1.73
N LYS A 2 -46.87 -9.43 2.81
CA LYS A 2 -46.33 -10.79 3.09
C LYS A 2 -46.56 -11.78 1.94
N VAL A 3 -47.76 -11.82 1.34
CA VAL A 3 -48.11 -12.73 0.23
C VAL A 3 -47.29 -12.42 -1.02
N LEU A 4 -47.10 -11.15 -1.37
CA LEU A 4 -46.28 -10.77 -2.54
C LEU A 4 -44.81 -11.15 -2.37
N LEU A 5 -44.26 -10.99 -1.16
CA LEU A 5 -42.89 -11.39 -0.83
C LEU A 5 -42.69 -12.91 -0.92
N SER A 6 -43.68 -13.67 -0.40
CA SER A 6 -43.69 -15.14 -0.48
C SER A 6 -43.79 -15.62 -1.94
N LEU A 7 -44.66 -15.02 -2.75
CA LEU A 7 -44.75 -15.32 -4.17
C LEU A 7 -43.46 -15.01 -4.96
N ALA A 8 -42.85 -13.85 -4.69
CA ALA A 8 -41.56 -13.49 -5.31
C ALA A 8 -40.47 -14.50 -4.93
N PHE A 9 -40.39 -14.90 -3.66
CA PHE A 9 -39.42 -15.89 -3.19
C PHE A 9 -39.64 -17.26 -3.84
N TYR A 10 -40.83 -17.81 -3.87
CA TYR A 10 -41.12 -19.08 -4.54
C TYR A 10 -40.86 -19.02 -6.06
N SER A 11 -41.14 -17.86 -6.66
CA SER A 11 -40.78 -17.60 -8.05
C SER A 11 -39.30 -17.69 -8.33
N LEU A 12 -38.45 -17.16 -7.42
CA LEU A 12 -36.97 -17.27 -7.55
C LEU A 12 -36.51 -18.72 -7.32
N VAL A 13 -37.06 -19.43 -6.34
CA VAL A 13 -36.70 -20.82 -6.03
C VAL A 13 -37.01 -21.77 -7.21
N SER A 14 -38.11 -21.53 -7.94
CA SER A 14 -38.45 -22.33 -9.11
C SER A 14 -37.38 -22.26 -10.24
N ARG A 15 -36.53 -21.25 -10.25
CA ARG A 15 -35.48 -20.95 -11.23
C ARG A 15 -34.09 -20.90 -10.60
N LYS A 16 -33.84 -21.77 -9.65
CA LYS A 16 -32.65 -21.78 -8.82
C LYS A 16 -31.31 -21.61 -9.57
N VAL A 17 -31.16 -22.24 -10.75
CA VAL A 17 -29.90 -22.18 -11.52
C VAL A 17 -29.66 -20.77 -12.09
N SER A 18 -30.66 -20.20 -12.77
CA SER A 18 -30.55 -18.85 -13.36
C SER A 18 -30.37 -17.78 -12.28
N VAL A 19 -31.14 -17.89 -11.19
CA VAL A 19 -31.04 -16.97 -10.05
C VAL A 19 -29.68 -17.08 -9.36
N PHE A 20 -29.19 -18.30 -9.14
CA PHE A 20 -27.86 -18.55 -8.57
C PHE A 20 -26.75 -17.91 -9.43
N LEU A 21 -26.77 -18.12 -10.75
CA LEU A 21 -25.79 -17.51 -11.65
C LEU A 21 -25.85 -15.98 -11.60
N THR A 22 -27.04 -15.40 -11.58
CA THR A 22 -27.21 -13.94 -11.51
C THR A 22 -26.68 -13.39 -10.18
N ILE A 23 -27.02 -14.01 -9.06
CA ILE A 23 -26.52 -13.63 -7.73
C ILE A 23 -25.00 -13.74 -7.72
N THR A 24 -24.42 -14.81 -8.26
CA THR A 24 -22.97 -15.00 -8.32
C THR A 24 -22.31 -13.90 -9.15
N CYS A 25 -22.82 -13.57 -10.34
CA CYS A 25 -22.27 -12.51 -11.18
C CYS A 25 -22.30 -11.14 -10.51
N ILE A 26 -23.42 -10.78 -9.90
CA ILE A 26 -23.55 -9.49 -9.18
C ILE A 26 -22.63 -9.50 -7.95
N SER A 27 -22.60 -10.59 -7.18
CA SER A 27 -21.71 -10.70 -6.01
C SER A 27 -20.24 -10.55 -6.38
N LEU A 28 -19.78 -11.23 -7.44
CA LEU A 28 -18.40 -11.10 -7.93
C LEU A 28 -18.07 -9.67 -8.35
N SER A 29 -19.01 -8.99 -9.02
CA SER A 29 -18.82 -7.59 -9.42
C SER A 29 -18.69 -6.66 -8.21
N ILE A 30 -19.48 -6.87 -7.17
CA ILE A 30 -19.43 -6.11 -5.91
C ILE A 30 -18.10 -6.43 -5.17
N ILE A 31 -17.70 -7.70 -5.13
CA ILE A 31 -16.44 -8.13 -4.51
C ILE A 31 -15.26 -7.46 -5.23
N LEU A 32 -15.25 -7.44 -6.55
CA LEU A 32 -14.19 -6.80 -7.34
C LEU A 32 -14.07 -5.30 -6.98
N PHE A 33 -15.18 -4.57 -6.99
CA PHE A 33 -15.20 -3.17 -6.60
C PHE A 33 -14.69 -2.96 -5.17
N SER A 34 -15.25 -3.71 -4.21
CA SER A 34 -14.90 -3.57 -2.79
C SER A 34 -13.45 -3.95 -2.51
N SER A 35 -12.90 -4.95 -3.23
CA SER A 35 -11.51 -5.36 -3.11
C SER A 35 -10.56 -4.27 -3.61
N ILE A 36 -10.84 -3.68 -4.78
CA ILE A 36 -10.01 -2.60 -5.35
C ILE A 36 -10.04 -1.36 -4.45
N ASP A 37 -11.23 -0.96 -3.96
CA ASP A 37 -11.35 0.20 -3.07
C ASP A 37 -10.63 -0.03 -1.73
N ASN A 38 -10.79 -1.21 -1.13
CA ASN A 38 -10.13 -1.55 0.14
C ASN A 38 -8.60 -1.59 -0.03
N PHE A 39 -8.11 -2.28 -1.06
CA PHE A 39 -6.67 -2.35 -1.36
C PHE A 39 -6.07 -0.95 -1.56
N ARG A 40 -6.73 -0.10 -2.35
CA ARG A 40 -6.34 1.29 -2.59
C ARG A 40 -6.20 2.09 -1.30
N LYS A 41 -7.25 2.07 -0.46
CA LYS A 41 -7.28 2.79 0.82
C LYS A 41 -6.21 2.29 1.78
N SER A 42 -6.05 0.98 1.86
CA SER A 42 -5.08 0.33 2.75
C SER A 42 -3.65 0.61 2.32
N THR A 43 -3.35 0.53 1.03
CA THR A 43 -2.04 0.86 0.47
C THR A 43 -1.69 2.32 0.77
N LYS A 44 -2.60 3.26 0.47
CA LYS A 44 -2.39 4.67 0.78
C LYS A 44 -2.11 4.90 2.26
N LYS A 45 -2.92 4.31 3.16
CA LYS A 45 -2.74 4.41 4.61
C LYS A 45 -1.37 3.89 5.07
N THR A 46 -0.92 2.75 4.52
CA THR A 46 0.38 2.15 4.82
C THR A 46 1.53 3.05 4.40
N PHE A 47 1.52 3.57 3.17
CA PHE A 47 2.55 4.50 2.70
C PHE A 47 2.64 5.75 3.57
N PHE A 48 1.50 6.38 3.87
CA PHE A 48 1.48 7.56 4.74
C PHE A 48 1.95 7.24 6.18
N SER A 49 1.69 6.06 6.71
CA SER A 49 2.13 5.69 8.05
C SER A 49 3.64 5.47 8.13
N ASN A 50 4.26 4.92 7.07
CA ASN A 50 5.70 4.71 7.02
C ASN A 50 6.48 6.04 6.89
N ALA A 51 5.89 7.07 6.28
CA ALA A 51 6.51 8.37 6.10
C ALA A 51 6.40 9.31 7.33
N LYS A 52 5.75 8.89 8.42
CA LYS A 52 5.48 9.74 9.59
C LYS A 52 6.63 9.86 10.59
N SER A 53 7.73 9.14 10.43
CA SER A 53 8.80 9.06 11.42
C SER A 53 9.52 10.39 11.64
N GLY A 54 9.64 11.22 10.59
CA GLY A 54 10.20 12.58 10.65
C GLY A 54 9.16 13.65 10.29
N ASP A 55 9.49 14.90 10.56
CA ASP A 55 8.70 16.04 10.10
C ASP A 55 9.18 16.50 8.72
N LEU A 56 10.49 16.35 8.47
CA LEU A 56 11.17 16.70 7.23
C LEU A 56 12.18 15.63 6.85
N ILE A 57 12.44 15.52 5.56
CA ILE A 57 13.65 14.89 5.02
C ILE A 57 14.47 15.95 4.31
N ILE A 58 15.79 15.84 4.38
CA ILE A 58 16.71 16.70 3.65
C ILE A 58 17.55 15.89 2.68
N SER A 59 17.79 16.47 1.52
CA SER A 59 18.67 15.92 0.47
C SER A 59 19.30 17.06 -0.33
N SER A 60 20.22 16.73 -1.22
CA SER A 60 20.59 17.65 -2.29
C SER A 60 19.35 18.01 -3.14
N ARG A 61 19.39 19.13 -3.85
CA ARG A 61 18.26 19.54 -4.71
C ARG A 61 18.09 18.55 -5.86
N SER A 62 16.98 17.82 -5.78
CA SER A 62 16.47 16.87 -6.77
C SER A 62 14.94 16.95 -6.78
N GLY A 63 14.25 16.00 -7.38
CA GLY A 63 12.79 15.93 -7.27
C GLY A 63 12.32 15.59 -5.85
N GLU A 64 11.30 16.31 -5.33
CA GLU A 64 10.74 16.04 -3.99
C GLU A 64 10.24 14.59 -3.85
N ILE A 65 9.60 14.06 -4.89
CA ILE A 65 9.10 12.67 -4.92
C ILE A 65 10.25 11.68 -4.99
N GLU A 66 11.25 11.95 -5.81
CA GLU A 66 12.44 11.13 -5.96
C GLU A 66 13.20 11.00 -4.64
N ALA A 67 13.46 12.13 -3.97
CA ALA A 67 14.11 12.15 -2.66
C ALA A 67 13.31 11.39 -1.59
N LEU A 68 11.98 11.51 -1.59
CA LEU A 68 11.10 10.73 -0.74
C LEU A 68 11.26 9.22 -1.00
N LEU A 69 11.27 8.82 -2.28
CA LEU A 69 11.37 7.41 -2.67
C LEU A 69 12.69 6.80 -2.22
N TYR A 70 13.83 7.46 -2.41
CA TYR A 70 15.10 6.86 -2.01
C TYR A 70 15.39 6.98 -0.50
N LEU A 71 14.98 8.06 0.20
CA LEU A 71 15.27 8.23 1.63
C LEU A 71 14.32 7.47 2.55
N ILE A 72 13.04 7.38 2.21
CA ILE A 72 12.03 6.74 3.05
C ILE A 72 11.74 5.31 2.60
N PHE A 73 11.65 5.08 1.28
CA PHE A 73 11.27 3.77 0.74
C PHE A 73 12.44 3.00 0.15
N GLN A 74 13.63 3.60 0.08
CA GLN A 74 14.86 3.04 -0.50
C GLN A 74 14.65 2.53 -1.94
N ILE A 75 13.81 3.25 -2.71
CA ILE A 75 13.54 2.98 -4.13
C ILE A 75 14.26 4.03 -4.97
N GLY A 76 14.98 3.61 -6.01
CA GLY A 76 15.77 4.51 -6.85
C GLY A 76 17.18 4.74 -6.29
N THR A 77 17.97 5.57 -6.95
CA THR A 77 19.34 5.93 -6.56
C THR A 77 19.48 7.44 -6.44
N PRO A 78 20.16 7.94 -5.39
CA PRO A 78 20.40 9.37 -5.25
C PRO A 78 21.34 9.86 -6.36
N ALA A 79 21.01 11.03 -6.95
CA ALA A 79 21.88 11.65 -7.96
C ALA A 79 23.07 12.39 -7.33
N ASN A 80 22.84 13.01 -6.15
CA ASN A 80 23.86 13.79 -5.45
C ASN A 80 23.72 13.58 -3.94
N ASN A 81 24.85 13.71 -3.25
CA ASN A 81 24.94 13.67 -1.80
C ASN A 81 24.98 15.09 -1.19
N ILE A 82 24.84 15.20 0.12
CA ILE A 82 25.07 16.41 0.91
C ILE A 82 26.32 16.22 1.78
N ARG A 83 27.09 17.30 1.93
CA ARG A 83 28.32 17.27 2.74
C ARG A 83 28.01 17.06 4.21
N TRP A 84 28.85 16.29 4.87
CA TRP A 84 28.74 16.03 6.31
C TRP A 84 28.76 17.32 7.15
N LYS A 85 29.53 18.33 6.72
CA LYS A 85 29.54 19.64 7.37
C LYS A 85 28.16 20.28 7.35
N SER A 86 27.52 20.31 6.20
CA SER A 86 26.15 20.86 6.04
C SER A 86 25.13 20.11 6.88
N PHE A 87 25.23 18.77 6.95
CA PHE A 87 24.41 17.99 7.85
C PHE A 87 24.63 18.35 9.33
N LYS A 88 25.88 18.53 9.77
CA LYS A 88 26.19 18.96 11.16
C LYS A 88 25.60 20.32 11.47
N ASP A 89 25.73 21.30 10.55
CA ASP A 89 25.15 22.63 10.72
C ASP A 89 23.63 22.56 10.93
N ILE A 90 22.97 21.74 10.11
CA ILE A 90 21.51 21.52 10.19
C ILE A 90 21.12 20.76 11.47
N LYS A 91 21.85 19.72 11.85
CA LYS A 91 21.60 18.94 13.06
C LYS A 91 21.68 19.81 14.32
N ASN A 92 22.61 20.77 14.33
CA ASN A 92 22.84 21.68 15.46
C ASN A 92 21.93 22.91 15.47
N HIS A 93 21.02 23.03 14.50
CA HIS A 93 20.07 24.13 14.45
C HIS A 93 19.11 24.08 15.66
N PRO A 94 18.81 25.22 16.32
CA PRO A 94 18.01 25.25 17.55
C PRO A 94 16.59 24.70 17.41
N ASP A 95 16.03 24.72 16.22
CA ASP A 95 14.70 24.17 15.95
C ASP A 95 14.70 22.66 15.72
N VAL A 96 15.86 22.02 15.58
CA VAL A 96 15.99 20.58 15.33
C VAL A 96 16.02 19.80 16.64
N LYS A 97 15.09 18.89 16.81
CA LYS A 97 15.04 17.98 17.95
C LYS A 97 16.01 16.81 17.78
N TRP A 98 16.05 16.24 16.59
CA TRP A 98 17.00 15.21 16.17
C TRP A 98 17.08 15.14 14.65
N ALA A 99 18.22 14.71 14.17
CA ALA A 99 18.48 14.44 12.77
C ALA A 99 19.19 13.09 12.63
N ILE A 100 18.72 12.23 11.76
CA ILE A 100 19.26 10.90 11.51
C ILE A 100 19.81 10.88 10.08
N PRO A 101 21.12 10.70 9.91
CA PRO A 101 21.75 10.65 8.61
C PRO A 101 21.44 9.32 7.91
N ILE A 102 21.34 9.37 6.59
CA ILE A 102 21.13 8.22 5.71
C ILE A 102 22.14 8.30 4.57
N SER A 103 22.88 7.21 4.37
CA SER A 103 23.76 7.01 3.24
C SER A 103 23.36 5.76 2.49
N LEU A 104 23.21 5.87 1.17
CA LEU A 104 22.83 4.81 0.25
C LEU A 104 23.87 4.74 -0.87
N GLY A 105 24.17 3.56 -1.35
CA GLY A 105 25.11 3.39 -2.43
C GLY A 105 25.59 1.95 -2.58
N ASP A 106 25.61 1.21 -1.48
CA ASP A 106 26.14 -0.13 -1.42
C ASP A 106 25.03 -1.19 -1.34
N SER A 107 25.44 -2.44 -1.57
CA SER A 107 24.56 -3.58 -1.50
C SER A 107 25.27 -4.84 -1.00
N HIS A 108 24.49 -5.82 -0.56
CA HIS A 108 24.96 -7.18 -0.36
C HIS A 108 24.00 -8.12 -1.09
N LYS A 109 24.53 -8.82 -2.08
CA LYS A 109 23.72 -9.59 -3.02
C LYS A 109 22.65 -8.65 -3.65
N GLN A 110 21.37 -8.95 -3.45
CA GLN A 110 20.26 -8.13 -3.98
C GLN A 110 19.72 -7.10 -2.97
N TYR A 111 20.24 -7.07 -1.74
CA TYR A 111 19.74 -6.22 -0.66
C TYR A 111 20.55 -4.95 -0.54
N ARG A 112 19.85 -3.83 -0.35
CA ARG A 112 20.48 -2.53 -0.17
C ARG A 112 21.13 -2.40 1.21
N VAL A 113 22.28 -1.77 1.24
CA VAL A 113 22.94 -1.34 2.47
C VAL A 113 22.57 0.11 2.73
N LEU A 114 22.16 0.37 3.98
CA LEU A 114 21.81 1.68 4.48
C LEU A 114 22.77 2.05 5.60
N GLY A 115 23.63 3.04 5.34
CA GLY A 115 24.49 3.65 6.35
C GLY A 115 23.70 4.63 7.21
N THR A 116 23.78 4.48 8.53
CA THR A 116 23.07 5.35 9.47
C THR A 116 23.70 5.32 10.86
N SER A 117 23.12 6.06 11.80
CA SER A 117 23.50 6.01 13.22
C SER A 117 22.59 5.09 14.03
N SER A 118 23.04 4.66 15.21
CA SER A 118 22.22 3.86 16.15
C SER A 118 20.91 4.53 16.56
N ASP A 119 20.82 5.86 16.43
CA ASP A 119 19.61 6.64 16.65
C ASP A 119 18.46 6.25 15.72
N TYR A 120 18.77 5.67 14.54
CA TYR A 120 17.77 5.16 13.61
C TYR A 120 16.84 4.15 14.32
N PHE A 121 17.39 3.17 14.99
CA PHE A 121 16.63 2.12 15.67
C PHE A 121 15.85 2.65 16.88
N LYS A 122 16.36 3.72 17.53
CA LYS A 122 15.75 4.30 18.73
C LYS A 122 14.62 5.29 18.42
N LYS A 123 14.72 6.03 17.31
CA LYS A 123 13.86 7.20 17.02
C LYS A 123 12.91 6.99 15.85
N ILE A 124 13.27 6.13 14.88
CA ILE A 124 12.40 5.83 13.75
C ILE A 124 11.26 4.89 14.19
N GLN A 125 10.07 5.16 13.68
CA GLN A 125 8.88 4.36 13.90
C GLN A 125 8.35 3.83 12.56
N ILE A 126 8.00 2.56 12.53
CA ILE A 126 7.38 1.90 11.38
C ILE A 126 5.94 1.59 11.77
N LYS A 127 4.96 2.06 10.99
CA LYS A 127 3.54 1.90 11.31
C LYS A 127 3.19 2.36 12.74
N ASN A 128 3.81 3.46 13.21
CA ASN A 128 3.70 4.02 14.57
C ASN A 128 4.24 3.08 15.69
N LYS A 129 5.02 2.06 15.36
CA LYS A 129 5.69 1.17 16.32
C LYS A 129 7.19 1.40 16.28
N LYS A 130 7.87 1.26 17.42
CA LYS A 130 9.33 1.28 17.49
C LYS A 130 9.91 0.07 16.75
N ILE A 131 11.13 0.22 16.22
CA ILE A 131 11.87 -0.88 15.64
C ILE A 131 12.28 -1.83 16.76
N GLU A 132 11.94 -3.10 16.63
CA GLU A 132 12.27 -4.16 17.58
C GLU A 132 13.28 -5.14 16.97
N PHE A 133 14.13 -5.71 17.81
CA PHE A 133 15.04 -6.77 17.41
C PHE A 133 14.41 -8.14 17.65
N TYR A 134 14.59 -9.05 16.69
CA TYR A 134 14.29 -10.46 16.87
C TYR A 134 15.39 -11.16 17.67
N LYS A 135 16.67 -10.84 17.34
CA LYS A 135 17.87 -11.30 18.03
C LYS A 135 18.96 -10.24 17.96
N GLY A 136 19.82 -10.20 18.98
CA GLY A 136 20.95 -9.25 19.03
C GLY A 136 20.52 -7.83 19.34
N ASP A 137 21.33 -6.85 18.91
CA ASP A 137 21.19 -5.42 19.21
C ASP A 137 21.69 -4.58 18.02
N TYR A 138 21.61 -3.24 18.14
CA TYR A 138 22.23 -2.35 17.15
C TYR A 138 23.76 -2.49 17.17
N PHE A 139 24.43 -1.94 16.14
CA PHE A 139 25.90 -2.05 16.02
C PHE A 139 26.63 -1.39 17.21
N LYS A 140 27.63 -2.10 17.74
CA LYS A 140 28.51 -1.69 18.83
C LYS A 140 29.92 -1.40 18.33
N ASP A 141 30.37 -2.26 17.41
CA ASP A 141 31.65 -2.12 16.74
C ASP A 141 31.48 -1.54 15.32
N ILE A 142 32.56 -0.98 14.76
CA ILE A 142 32.52 -0.32 13.43
C ILE A 142 31.97 -1.28 12.35
N PHE A 143 32.46 -2.52 12.32
CA PHE A 143 32.06 -3.52 11.33
C PHE A 143 30.91 -4.42 11.81
N ASP A 144 30.14 -3.98 12.79
CA ASP A 144 28.88 -4.62 13.11
C ASP A 144 27.80 -4.22 12.08
N VAL A 145 26.93 -5.17 11.77
CA VAL A 145 25.81 -4.97 10.87
C VAL A 145 24.50 -5.46 11.51
N VAL A 146 23.44 -4.72 11.24
CA VAL A 146 22.07 -5.14 11.56
C VAL A 146 21.37 -5.48 10.26
N ILE A 147 20.70 -6.63 10.21
CA ILE A 147 19.98 -7.07 9.02
C ILE A 147 18.48 -7.12 9.27
N GLY A 148 17.71 -6.81 8.23
CA GLY A 148 16.26 -6.96 8.22
C GLY A 148 15.84 -8.44 8.30
N TYR A 149 14.61 -8.67 8.73
CA TYR A 149 14.08 -10.02 8.92
C TYR A 149 14.12 -10.87 7.65
N ASP A 150 13.70 -10.30 6.49
CA ASP A 150 13.66 -11.02 5.23
C ASP A 150 15.04 -11.34 4.69
N VAL A 151 16.02 -10.47 4.94
CA VAL A 151 17.44 -10.73 4.62
C VAL A 151 17.93 -11.94 5.38
N ALA A 152 17.70 -11.98 6.70
CA ALA A 152 18.12 -13.10 7.56
C ALA A 152 17.44 -14.40 7.12
N LYS A 153 16.14 -14.38 6.85
CA LYS A 153 15.36 -15.55 6.46
C LYS A 153 15.77 -16.08 5.07
N THR A 154 15.86 -15.21 4.08
CA THR A 154 16.12 -15.63 2.69
C THR A 154 17.55 -16.12 2.49
N LEU A 155 18.51 -15.49 3.17
CA LEU A 155 19.92 -15.85 3.06
C LEU A 155 20.38 -16.82 4.15
N ASN A 156 19.45 -17.23 5.04
CA ASN A 156 19.69 -18.16 6.17
C ASN A 156 20.81 -17.68 7.10
N TYR A 157 20.87 -16.36 7.36
CA TYR A 157 21.89 -15.77 8.23
C TYR A 157 21.52 -15.82 9.71
N LYS A 158 22.56 -15.97 10.53
CA LYS A 158 22.48 -15.97 12.00
C LYS A 158 23.36 -14.88 12.60
N ILE A 159 23.16 -14.59 13.87
CA ILE A 159 24.05 -13.71 14.65
C ILE A 159 25.47 -14.25 14.59
N ASN A 160 26.46 -13.38 14.46
CA ASN A 160 27.89 -13.59 14.27
C ASN A 160 28.33 -14.11 12.89
N ASP A 161 27.40 -14.37 11.95
CA ASP A 161 27.81 -14.64 10.57
C ASP A 161 28.47 -13.41 9.97
N LYS A 162 29.38 -13.63 8.99
CA LYS A 162 30.09 -12.58 8.30
C LYS A 162 29.48 -12.35 6.92
N ILE A 163 29.30 -11.09 6.57
CA ILE A 163 28.85 -10.68 5.24
C ILE A 163 29.84 -9.71 4.61
N ILE A 164 29.89 -9.67 3.29
CA ILE A 164 30.72 -8.78 2.50
C ILE A 164 29.80 -7.83 1.74
N VAL A 165 30.08 -6.54 1.82
CA VAL A 165 29.33 -5.50 1.12
C VAL A 165 30.01 -5.22 -0.24
N ALA A 166 29.21 -4.95 -1.27
CA ALA A 166 29.66 -4.60 -2.60
C ALA A 166 29.26 -3.14 -2.92
N HIS A 167 30.07 -2.48 -3.74
CA HIS A 167 29.80 -1.12 -4.18
C HIS A 167 28.70 -1.11 -5.26
N GLY A 168 27.61 -0.36 -5.00
CA GLY A 168 26.47 -0.28 -5.93
C GLY A 168 25.54 -1.49 -5.89
N ILE A 169 24.47 -1.41 -6.69
CA ILE A 169 23.50 -2.50 -6.83
C ILE A 169 23.94 -3.35 -8.02
N SER A 170 24.17 -4.65 -7.81
CA SER A 170 24.61 -5.60 -8.83
C SER A 170 26.07 -5.42 -9.29
N SER A 171 26.92 -4.71 -8.54
CA SER A 171 28.34 -4.64 -8.80
C SER A 171 29.06 -5.91 -8.37
N GLN A 172 30.13 -6.25 -9.10
CA GLN A 172 31.06 -7.34 -8.73
C GLN A 172 32.25 -6.83 -7.89
N ASP A 173 32.26 -5.55 -7.53
CA ASP A 173 33.30 -4.94 -6.71
C ASP A 173 33.02 -5.16 -5.24
N PHE A 174 33.57 -6.24 -4.70
CA PHE A 174 33.38 -6.64 -3.30
C PHE A 174 34.45 -6.01 -2.40
N HIS A 175 34.03 -5.60 -1.19
CA HIS A 175 34.91 -5.13 -0.12
C HIS A 175 35.38 -6.31 0.76
N ASP A 176 36.03 -7.31 0.15
CA ASP A 176 36.45 -8.56 0.80
C ASP A 176 37.40 -8.35 1.98
N GLU A 177 38.09 -7.22 2.05
CA GLU A 177 39.04 -6.88 3.10
C GLU A 177 38.41 -6.53 4.42
N PHE A 178 37.10 -6.19 4.41
CA PHE A 178 36.35 -5.72 5.58
C PHE A 178 35.04 -6.50 5.74
N PRO A 179 35.09 -7.74 6.21
CA PRO A 179 33.87 -8.50 6.47
C PRO A 179 33.11 -7.91 7.66
N PHE A 180 31.80 -7.69 7.49
CA PHE A 180 30.90 -7.23 8.53
C PHE A 180 30.36 -8.41 9.34
N ARG A 181 30.25 -8.26 10.65
CA ARG A 181 29.67 -9.24 11.56
C ARG A 181 28.21 -8.91 11.86
N ILE A 182 27.30 -9.86 11.71
CA ILE A 182 25.89 -9.68 12.04
C ILE A 182 25.73 -9.63 13.57
N ASN A 183 25.42 -8.43 14.09
CA ASN A 183 25.19 -8.17 15.51
C ASN A 183 23.70 -8.12 15.88
N GLY A 184 22.82 -7.85 14.90
CA GLY A 184 21.40 -7.76 15.13
C GLY A 184 20.56 -8.22 13.95
N ILE A 185 19.41 -8.81 14.25
CA ILE A 185 18.37 -9.17 13.28
C ILE A 185 17.08 -8.49 13.73
N LEU A 186 16.50 -7.67 12.85
CA LEU A 186 15.25 -6.98 13.15
C LEU A 186 14.07 -7.95 13.17
N LYS A 187 13.06 -7.62 13.97
CA LYS A 187 11.77 -8.30 13.96
C LYS A 187 11.00 -7.91 12.70
N LYS A 188 10.22 -8.84 12.15
CA LYS A 188 9.37 -8.59 10.97
C LYS A 188 8.46 -7.38 11.21
N SER A 189 8.54 -6.40 10.33
CA SER A 189 7.78 -5.15 10.38
C SER A 189 6.74 -5.02 9.26
N GLY A 190 6.90 -5.82 8.20
CA GLY A 190 6.13 -5.68 6.97
C GLY A 190 6.41 -4.36 6.26
N SER A 191 7.61 -3.83 6.36
CA SER A 191 8.06 -2.63 5.67
C SER A 191 9.36 -2.90 4.91
N ASN A 192 9.83 -1.94 4.14
CA ASN A 192 11.08 -2.09 3.40
C ASN A 192 12.30 -2.34 4.30
N THR A 193 12.24 -1.95 5.58
CA THR A 193 13.32 -2.23 6.55
C THR A 193 13.60 -3.72 6.73
N ASP A 194 12.62 -4.59 6.47
CA ASP A 194 12.82 -6.04 6.51
C ASP A 194 13.78 -6.54 5.42
N LYS A 195 13.96 -5.76 4.36
CA LYS A 195 14.81 -6.05 3.19
C LYS A 195 16.10 -5.22 3.15
N LEU A 196 16.45 -4.53 4.24
CA LEU A 196 17.63 -3.69 4.34
C LEU A 196 18.72 -4.32 5.19
N ILE A 197 19.93 -3.86 4.94
CA ILE A 197 21.12 -4.14 5.73
C ILE A 197 21.61 -2.79 6.26
N PHE A 198 21.76 -2.67 7.57
CA PHE A 198 22.13 -1.44 8.23
C PHE A 198 23.58 -1.51 8.72
N VAL A 199 24.36 -0.51 8.38
CA VAL A 199 25.76 -0.36 8.82
C VAL A 199 25.98 1.02 9.43
N SER A 200 27.04 1.17 10.22
CA SER A 200 27.46 2.49 10.70
C SER A 200 27.98 3.34 9.55
N LEU A 201 27.91 4.67 9.65
CA LEU A 201 28.50 5.58 8.66
C LEU A 201 30.01 5.48 8.67
N GLU A 202 30.58 5.26 9.84
CA GLU A 202 32.02 5.05 10.04
C GLU A 202 32.51 3.82 9.27
N ALA A 203 31.74 2.76 9.24
CA ALA A 203 32.06 1.57 8.46
C ALA A 203 32.05 1.84 6.96
N LEU A 204 31.10 2.63 6.46
CA LEU A 204 31.06 3.02 5.05
C LEU A 204 32.31 3.83 4.65
N GLU A 205 32.73 4.78 5.49
CA GLU A 205 33.98 5.53 5.23
C GLU A 205 35.20 4.60 5.25
N ALA A 206 35.22 3.63 6.19
CA ALA A 206 36.32 2.67 6.28
C ALA A 206 36.49 1.85 5.00
N ILE A 207 35.40 1.32 4.45
CA ILE A 207 35.46 0.47 3.23
C ILE A 207 35.72 1.29 1.95
N HIS A 208 35.43 2.61 1.96
CA HIS A 208 35.65 3.48 0.80
C HIS A 208 36.95 4.29 0.87
N LYS A 209 37.77 4.09 1.91
CA LYS A 209 39.05 4.85 2.07
C LYS A 209 39.98 4.70 0.90
N ASP A 210 40.04 3.53 0.27
CA ASP A 210 40.89 3.22 -0.86
C ASP A 210 40.23 3.45 -2.25
N TRP A 211 39.06 4.11 -2.24
CA TRP A 211 38.33 4.43 -3.46
C TRP A 211 38.38 5.93 -3.76
N LYS A 212 38.76 6.29 -4.98
CA LYS A 212 38.72 7.66 -5.50
C LYS A 212 38.04 7.68 -6.87
N GLY A 213 37.01 8.52 -7.01
CA GLY A 213 36.33 8.71 -8.29
C GLY A 213 35.63 7.46 -8.85
N GLY A 214 35.21 6.53 -7.98
CA GLY A 214 34.54 5.29 -8.40
C GLY A 214 35.49 4.14 -8.79
N PHE A 215 36.80 4.32 -8.65
CA PHE A 215 37.82 3.30 -8.95
C PHE A 215 38.63 2.94 -7.71
N LYS A 216 38.89 1.63 -7.53
CA LYS A 216 39.76 1.11 -6.48
C LYS A 216 41.20 1.46 -6.83
N LEU A 217 41.91 2.16 -5.94
CA LEU A 217 43.32 2.45 -6.11
C LEU A 217 44.16 1.14 -6.04
N PRO A 218 45.24 0.99 -6.86
CA PRO A 218 46.11 -0.17 -6.77
C PRO A 218 46.66 -0.35 -5.35
N LYS A 219 46.59 -1.58 -4.84
CA LYS A 219 46.98 -1.96 -3.47
C LYS A 219 48.37 -1.46 -3.07
N ILE A 220 48.43 -0.45 -2.24
CA ILE A 220 49.52 -0.34 -1.27
C ILE A 220 49.10 -1.27 -0.14
N LYS A 221 49.87 -2.36 0.10
CA LYS A 221 49.65 -3.32 1.20
C LYS A 221 49.58 -2.56 2.53
N SER A 222 48.43 -1.98 2.85
CA SER A 222 48.17 -1.46 4.18
C SER A 222 47.70 -2.65 5.02
N LYS A 223 48.64 -3.20 5.85
CA LYS A 223 48.24 -3.98 7.03
C LYS A 223 47.05 -3.30 7.69
N LEU A 224 46.12 -4.07 8.26
CA LEU A 224 45.07 -3.61 9.17
C LEU A 224 45.64 -2.59 10.16
N LYS A 225 45.76 -1.33 9.70
CA LYS A 225 46.18 -0.20 10.55
C LYS A 225 44.94 0.20 11.35
N SER A 226 45.14 0.37 12.63
CA SER A 226 44.23 1.03 13.53
C SER A 226 43.66 2.27 12.81
N PHE A 227 42.35 2.28 12.55
CA PHE A 227 41.67 3.46 12.04
C PHE A 227 41.71 4.52 13.14
N ASN A 228 42.24 5.70 12.84
CA ASN A 228 42.05 6.84 13.72
C ASN A 228 40.61 7.31 13.61
N GLU A 229 39.95 7.67 14.70
CA GLU A 229 38.57 8.17 14.70
C GLU A 229 38.35 9.33 13.73
N SER A 230 39.37 10.18 13.52
CA SER A 230 39.34 11.28 12.54
C SER A 230 39.20 10.83 11.10
N ASP A 231 39.68 9.63 10.76
CA ASP A 231 39.65 9.09 9.41
C ASP A 231 38.29 8.48 9.04
N LEU A 232 37.44 8.24 10.05
CA LEU A 232 36.14 7.60 9.94
C LEU A 232 34.97 8.59 9.93
N VAL A 233 35.28 9.90 9.94
CA VAL A 233 34.24 10.93 9.83
C VAL A 233 33.67 10.91 8.41
N PRO A 234 32.35 10.72 8.24
CA PRO A 234 31.71 10.76 6.94
C PRO A 234 32.04 12.06 6.20
N LYS A 235 32.29 11.97 4.90
CA LYS A 235 32.48 13.13 4.04
C LYS A 235 31.14 13.64 3.53
N GLU A 236 30.27 12.72 3.17
CA GLU A 236 28.98 12.97 2.54
C GLU A 236 27.96 11.97 3.02
N ILE A 237 26.70 12.36 2.92
CA ILE A 237 25.54 11.49 3.14
C ILE A 237 24.51 11.72 2.03
N THR A 238 23.68 10.75 1.76
CA THR A 238 22.59 10.87 0.77
C THR A 238 21.53 11.88 1.23
N GLY A 239 21.23 11.90 2.52
CA GLY A 239 20.29 12.82 3.12
C GLY A 239 20.08 12.50 4.59
N ALA A 240 19.04 13.11 5.20
CA ALA A 240 18.70 12.84 6.58
C ALA A 240 17.20 12.97 6.85
N ILE A 241 16.75 12.26 7.88
CA ILE A 241 15.40 12.42 8.45
C ILE A 241 15.50 13.35 9.66
N ILE A 242 14.65 14.37 9.68
CA ILE A 242 14.67 15.42 10.71
C ILE A 242 13.35 15.47 11.46
N LYS A 243 13.45 15.62 12.75
CA LYS A 243 12.35 15.98 13.66
C LYS A 243 12.60 17.36 14.24
N LEU A 244 11.60 18.22 14.17
CA LEU A 244 11.66 19.56 14.76
C LEU A 244 11.11 19.57 16.18
N ASN A 245 11.51 20.58 16.95
CA ASN A 245 10.94 20.84 18.27
C ASN A 245 9.49 21.28 18.19
N SER A 246 9.11 21.98 17.11
CA SER A 246 7.75 22.45 16.86
C SER A 246 7.36 22.25 15.39
N LYS A 247 6.21 21.61 15.15
CA LYS A 247 5.66 21.44 13.80
C LYS A 247 5.25 22.76 13.15
N ILE A 248 4.95 23.80 13.92
CA ILE A 248 4.56 25.11 13.40
C ILE A 248 5.70 25.73 12.60
N LYS A 249 6.95 25.43 12.95
CA LYS A 249 8.15 25.96 12.30
C LYS A 249 8.55 25.22 11.01
N ILE A 250 7.85 24.17 10.62
CA ILE A 250 8.22 23.35 9.44
C ILE A 250 8.41 24.20 8.17
N PHE A 251 7.47 25.08 7.87
CA PHE A 251 7.55 25.91 6.66
C PHE A 251 8.64 26.97 6.74
N GLN A 252 8.85 27.54 7.93
CA GLN A 252 9.95 28.49 8.16
C GLN A 252 11.29 27.79 7.96
N PHE A 253 11.50 26.66 8.64
CA PHE A 253 12.73 25.86 8.52
C PHE A 253 13.00 25.39 7.07
N LYS A 254 11.96 24.95 6.35
CA LYS A 254 12.07 24.63 4.92
C LYS A 254 12.58 25.81 4.09
N ARG A 255 12.06 27.01 4.35
CA ARG A 255 12.48 28.25 3.66
C ARG A 255 13.91 28.66 4.01
N ASP A 256 14.31 28.50 5.26
CA ASP A 256 15.66 28.84 5.74
C ASP A 256 16.69 27.89 5.12
N LEU A 257 16.38 26.58 5.03
CA LEU A 257 17.21 25.62 4.31
C LEU A 257 17.29 25.88 2.81
N PHE A 258 16.21 26.37 2.19
CA PHE A 258 16.25 26.73 0.77
C PHE A 258 17.24 27.88 0.48
N LYS A 259 17.45 28.76 1.47
CA LYS A 259 18.40 29.88 1.42
C LYS A 259 19.83 29.51 1.91
N TYR A 260 20.07 28.25 2.27
CA TYR A 260 21.38 27.79 2.72
C TYR A 260 22.42 27.99 1.62
N LYS A 261 23.47 28.78 1.93
CA LYS A 261 24.41 29.29 0.90
C LYS A 261 25.54 28.31 0.56
N ASN A 262 25.91 27.43 1.50
CA ASN A 262 27.10 26.60 1.34
C ASN A 262 26.89 25.44 0.36
N GLU A 263 25.63 25.03 0.17
CA GLU A 263 25.26 23.86 -0.64
C GLU A 263 23.78 23.90 -1.04
N PRO A 264 23.40 23.46 -2.25
CA PRO A 264 22.02 23.42 -2.67
C PRO A 264 21.26 22.28 -1.98
N ILE A 265 20.72 22.55 -0.79
CA ILE A 265 19.93 21.61 0.00
C ILE A 265 18.44 21.90 -0.19
N GLN A 266 17.64 20.86 -0.15
CA GLN A 266 16.19 20.95 -0.05
C GLN A 266 15.67 20.25 1.20
N ALA A 267 14.64 20.82 1.79
CA ALA A 267 13.83 20.18 2.82
C ALA A 267 12.46 19.81 2.25
N ILE A 268 12.06 18.58 2.45
CA ILE A 268 10.84 17.98 1.91
C ILE A 268 9.96 17.56 3.07
N ILE A 269 8.68 17.89 3.01
CA ILE A 269 7.67 17.42 3.95
C ILE A 269 7.14 16.09 3.40
N PRO A 270 7.43 14.93 4.03
CA PRO A 270 7.10 13.61 3.48
C PRO A 270 5.61 13.46 3.13
N GLY A 271 4.72 13.96 4.00
CA GLY A 271 3.28 13.90 3.75
C GLY A 271 2.82 14.67 2.51
N LEU A 272 3.43 15.85 2.25
CA LEU A 272 3.10 16.63 1.04
C LEU A 272 3.65 15.97 -0.22
N ALA A 273 4.89 15.46 -0.18
CA ALA A 273 5.48 14.74 -1.31
C ALA A 273 4.68 13.46 -1.65
N LEU A 274 4.24 12.71 -0.63
CA LEU A 274 3.33 11.56 -0.82
C LEU A 274 1.99 11.98 -1.42
N THR A 275 1.43 13.11 -1.00
CA THR A 275 0.16 13.60 -1.57
C THR A 275 0.33 13.90 -3.06
N LYS A 276 1.44 14.54 -3.47
CA LYS A 276 1.76 14.78 -4.89
C LYS A 276 1.92 13.47 -5.67
N LEU A 277 2.66 12.50 -5.11
CA LEU A 277 2.80 11.17 -5.70
C LEU A 277 1.42 10.51 -5.91
N TRP A 278 0.56 10.58 -4.89
CA TRP A 278 -0.76 9.98 -4.95
C TRP A 278 -1.70 10.67 -5.94
N GLN A 279 -1.56 11.99 -6.12
CA GLN A 279 -2.28 12.72 -7.16
C GLN A 279 -1.91 12.23 -8.58
N MET A 280 -0.63 11.91 -8.82
CA MET A 280 -0.22 11.34 -10.11
C MET A 280 -0.79 9.95 -10.35
N VAL A 281 -0.89 9.12 -9.31
CA VAL A 281 -1.44 7.76 -9.39
C VAL A 281 -2.97 7.76 -9.42
N SER A 282 -3.61 8.83 -8.91
CA SER A 282 -5.08 8.91 -8.78
C SER A 282 -5.84 8.75 -10.09
N PHE A 283 -5.24 9.13 -11.23
CA PHE A 283 -5.84 8.93 -12.54
C PHE A 283 -6.04 7.44 -12.85
N VAL A 284 -5.03 6.61 -12.57
CA VAL A 284 -5.13 5.15 -12.76
C VAL A 284 -6.19 4.55 -11.83
N GLU A 285 -6.24 5.03 -10.57
CA GLU A 285 -7.27 4.60 -9.61
C GLU A 285 -8.69 4.92 -10.11
N GLN A 286 -8.89 6.13 -10.67
CA GLN A 286 -10.19 6.53 -11.21
C GLN A 286 -10.62 5.66 -12.40
N ILE A 287 -9.69 5.31 -13.30
CA ILE A 287 -9.96 4.39 -14.41
C ILE A 287 -10.38 3.01 -13.89
N LEU A 288 -9.65 2.46 -12.91
CA LEU A 288 -9.99 1.17 -12.33
C LEU A 288 -11.39 1.17 -11.69
N LEU A 289 -11.74 2.23 -10.95
CA LEU A 289 -13.07 2.37 -10.37
C LEU A 289 -14.15 2.52 -11.46
N LEU A 290 -13.86 3.28 -12.52
CA LEU A 290 -14.77 3.40 -13.65
C LEU A 290 -15.05 2.04 -14.29
N ILE A 291 -14.02 1.23 -14.53
CA ILE A 291 -14.16 -0.14 -15.04
C ILE A 291 -15.04 -0.97 -14.10
N CYS A 292 -14.85 -0.89 -12.79
CA CYS A 292 -15.67 -1.61 -11.83
C CYS A 292 -17.15 -1.18 -11.91
N TYR A 293 -17.43 0.12 -12.04
CA TYR A 293 -18.81 0.59 -12.22
C TYR A 293 -19.44 0.05 -13.50
N PHE A 294 -18.68 -0.01 -14.61
CA PHE A 294 -19.16 -0.61 -15.85
C PHE A 294 -19.45 -2.11 -15.69
N VAL A 295 -18.60 -2.85 -15.01
CA VAL A 295 -18.82 -4.29 -14.75
C VAL A 295 -20.09 -4.49 -13.93
N VAL A 296 -20.32 -3.71 -12.88
CA VAL A 296 -21.55 -3.75 -12.08
C VAL A 296 -22.76 -3.41 -12.95
N PHE A 297 -22.69 -2.38 -13.75
CA PHE A 297 -23.77 -1.97 -14.64
C PHE A 297 -24.14 -3.06 -15.64
N VAL A 298 -23.15 -3.67 -16.30
CA VAL A 298 -23.36 -4.77 -17.26
C VAL A 298 -24.01 -5.99 -16.58
N THR A 299 -23.60 -6.32 -15.35
CA THR A 299 -24.21 -7.44 -14.62
C THR A 299 -25.65 -7.15 -14.20
N LEU A 300 -25.98 -5.90 -13.88
CA LEU A 300 -27.37 -5.49 -13.60
C LEU A 300 -28.24 -5.51 -14.87
N LEU A 301 -27.68 -5.14 -16.02
CA LEU A 301 -28.38 -5.31 -17.32
C LEU A 301 -28.63 -6.80 -17.61
N GLY A 302 -27.65 -7.67 -17.33
CA GLY A 302 -27.83 -9.13 -17.41
C GLY A 302 -28.96 -9.65 -16.54
N MET A 303 -29.09 -9.12 -15.31
CA MET A 303 -30.22 -9.41 -14.43
C MET A 303 -31.56 -9.00 -15.08
N ALA A 304 -31.64 -7.81 -15.65
CA ALA A 304 -32.86 -7.34 -16.32
C ALA A 304 -33.22 -8.23 -17.53
N ALA A 305 -32.23 -8.60 -18.33
CA ALA A 305 -32.45 -9.50 -19.47
C ALA A 305 -32.96 -10.87 -19.01
N LEU A 306 -32.45 -11.39 -17.90
CA LEU A 306 -32.94 -12.62 -17.30
C LEU A 306 -34.39 -12.49 -16.84
N ILE A 307 -34.74 -11.42 -16.10
CA ILE A 307 -36.12 -11.17 -15.66
C ILE A 307 -37.03 -11.03 -16.89
N TYR A 308 -36.60 -10.30 -17.91
CA TYR A 308 -37.38 -10.12 -19.16
C TYR A 308 -37.66 -11.46 -19.87
N THR A 309 -36.65 -12.28 -20.03
CA THR A 309 -36.77 -13.61 -20.64
C THR A 309 -37.73 -14.49 -19.83
N ASN A 310 -37.62 -14.45 -18.52
CA ASN A 310 -38.49 -15.20 -17.61
C ASN A 310 -39.96 -14.77 -17.70
N VAL A 311 -40.25 -13.46 -17.80
CA VAL A 311 -41.62 -12.96 -17.99
C VAL A 311 -42.20 -13.47 -19.28
N ASN A 312 -41.42 -13.58 -20.36
CA ASN A 312 -41.87 -14.11 -21.65
C ASN A 312 -42.17 -15.62 -21.57
N GLN A 313 -41.34 -16.42 -20.93
CA GLN A 313 -41.53 -17.84 -20.75
C GLN A 313 -42.72 -18.22 -19.86
N ARG A 314 -43.04 -17.35 -18.90
CA ARG A 314 -44.10 -17.57 -17.90
C ARG A 314 -45.44 -16.86 -18.20
N SER A 315 -45.64 -16.49 -19.46
CA SER A 315 -46.88 -15.82 -19.87
C SER A 315 -48.15 -16.59 -19.43
N LYS A 316 -48.15 -17.93 -19.50
CA LYS A 316 -49.26 -18.78 -19.05
C LYS A 316 -49.47 -18.73 -17.53
N GLU A 317 -48.43 -18.71 -16.70
CA GLU A 317 -48.53 -18.59 -15.24
C GLU A 317 -49.03 -17.22 -14.86
N ILE A 318 -48.60 -16.16 -15.55
CA ILE A 318 -49.08 -14.80 -15.35
C ILE A 318 -50.61 -14.72 -15.66
N SER A 319 -51.02 -15.35 -16.73
CA SER A 319 -52.44 -15.45 -17.09
C SER A 319 -53.26 -16.21 -16.03
N LEU A 320 -52.74 -17.32 -15.50
CA LEU A 320 -53.38 -18.07 -14.40
C LEU A 320 -53.52 -17.21 -13.12
N LEU A 321 -52.47 -16.47 -12.77
CA LEU A 321 -52.51 -15.53 -11.62
C LEU A 321 -53.60 -14.46 -11.84
N ARG A 322 -53.83 -14.02 -13.07
CA ARG A 322 -54.89 -13.08 -13.41
C ARG A 322 -56.29 -13.70 -13.23
N VAL A 323 -56.46 -14.94 -13.69
CA VAL A 323 -57.72 -15.68 -13.55
C VAL A 323 -58.10 -15.85 -12.07
N VAL A 324 -57.11 -16.09 -11.20
CA VAL A 324 -57.30 -16.21 -9.74
C VAL A 324 -57.45 -14.82 -9.07
N GLY A 325 -57.41 -13.72 -9.82
CA GLY A 325 -57.73 -12.37 -9.32
C GLY A 325 -56.52 -11.48 -8.97
N ALA A 326 -55.31 -11.88 -9.35
CA ALA A 326 -54.16 -11.00 -9.15
C ALA A 326 -54.25 -9.73 -10.01
N SER A 327 -54.08 -8.55 -9.43
CA SER A 327 -54.08 -7.29 -10.16
C SER A 327 -52.81 -7.13 -10.98
N PRO A 328 -52.79 -6.37 -12.12
CA PRO A 328 -51.59 -6.07 -12.86
C PRO A 328 -50.52 -5.39 -11.99
N LYS A 329 -50.91 -4.56 -11.03
CA LYS A 329 -50.00 -3.93 -10.06
C LYS A 329 -49.32 -4.96 -9.16
N ALA A 330 -49.99 -6.03 -8.79
CA ALA A 330 -49.43 -7.11 -7.98
C ALA A 330 -48.31 -7.83 -8.76
N ILE A 331 -48.55 -8.12 -10.05
CA ILE A 331 -47.55 -8.76 -10.93
C ILE A 331 -46.32 -7.87 -11.11
N PHE A 332 -46.56 -6.57 -11.35
CA PHE A 332 -45.48 -5.58 -11.41
C PHE A 332 -44.62 -5.57 -10.13
N SER A 333 -45.32 -5.53 -8.96
CA SER A 333 -44.62 -5.52 -7.65
C SER A 333 -43.84 -6.79 -7.39
N ILE A 334 -44.31 -7.97 -7.82
CA ILE A 334 -43.58 -9.24 -7.68
C ILE A 334 -42.24 -9.17 -8.47
N LEU A 335 -42.25 -8.68 -9.73
CA LEU A 335 -41.05 -8.60 -10.56
C LEU A 335 -40.02 -7.60 -10.02
N VAL A 336 -40.46 -6.45 -9.50
CA VAL A 336 -39.58 -5.50 -8.82
C VAL A 336 -38.99 -6.10 -7.54
N LEU A 337 -39.79 -6.82 -6.75
CA LEU A 337 -39.33 -7.51 -5.54
C LEU A 337 -38.32 -8.60 -5.85
N GLU A 338 -38.47 -9.34 -6.96
CA GLU A 338 -37.46 -10.32 -7.40
C GLU A 338 -36.09 -9.66 -7.61
N GLY A 339 -36.03 -8.50 -8.28
CA GLY A 339 -34.78 -7.74 -8.48
C GLY A 339 -34.17 -7.26 -7.17
N ILE A 340 -34.99 -6.76 -6.24
CA ILE A 340 -34.54 -6.31 -4.92
C ILE A 340 -33.97 -7.50 -4.11
N ILE A 341 -34.64 -8.64 -4.10
CA ILE A 341 -34.18 -9.84 -3.37
C ILE A 341 -32.85 -10.30 -3.93
N ILE A 342 -32.70 -10.37 -5.28
CA ILE A 342 -31.45 -10.76 -5.94
C ILE A 342 -30.31 -9.80 -5.55
N SER A 343 -30.55 -8.48 -5.60
CA SER A 343 -29.49 -7.50 -5.28
C SER A 343 -29.10 -7.54 -3.81
N LEU A 344 -30.06 -7.63 -2.88
CA LEU A 344 -29.80 -7.72 -1.43
C LEU A 344 -29.05 -9.00 -1.06
N THR A 345 -29.44 -10.16 -1.64
CA THR A 345 -28.74 -11.42 -1.40
C THR A 345 -27.31 -11.38 -1.98
N SER A 346 -27.13 -10.76 -3.16
CA SER A 346 -25.81 -10.56 -3.74
C SER A 346 -24.90 -9.69 -2.87
N ILE A 347 -25.42 -8.60 -2.32
CA ILE A 347 -24.68 -7.73 -1.38
C ILE A 347 -24.30 -8.51 -0.12
N LEU A 348 -25.23 -9.26 0.46
CA LEU A 348 -24.96 -10.05 1.67
C LEU A 348 -23.83 -11.08 1.42
N ILE A 349 -23.92 -11.83 0.32
CA ILE A 349 -22.90 -12.80 -0.06
C ILE A 349 -21.56 -12.12 -0.31
N SER A 350 -21.53 -10.96 -0.97
CA SER A 350 -20.31 -10.22 -1.24
C SER A 350 -19.64 -9.73 0.06
N ILE A 351 -20.40 -9.25 1.03
CA ILE A 351 -19.89 -8.82 2.34
C ILE A 351 -19.27 -10.01 3.09
N LEU A 352 -19.98 -11.14 3.16
CA LEU A 352 -19.48 -12.34 3.83
C LEU A 352 -18.22 -12.88 3.16
N PHE A 353 -18.18 -12.89 1.84
CA PHE A 353 -17.00 -13.34 1.08
C PHE A 353 -15.82 -12.38 1.26
N MET A 354 -16.05 -11.06 1.26
CA MET A 354 -15.01 -10.06 1.52
C MET A 354 -14.39 -10.21 2.92
N LEU A 355 -15.20 -10.46 3.96
CA LEU A 355 -14.69 -10.72 5.30
C LEU A 355 -13.78 -11.95 5.32
N LEU A 356 -14.20 -13.02 4.68
CA LEU A 356 -13.40 -14.23 4.55
C LEU A 356 -12.10 -13.97 3.79
N LEU A 357 -12.17 -13.27 2.66
CA LEU A 357 -11.02 -12.94 1.82
C LEU A 357 -10.01 -12.06 2.55
N ILE A 358 -10.46 -11.06 3.29
CA ILE A 358 -9.59 -10.20 4.11
C ILE A 358 -8.88 -11.02 5.18
N ASN A 359 -9.57 -11.91 5.88
CA ASN A 359 -8.96 -12.76 6.92
C ASN A 359 -7.90 -13.72 6.37
N ILE A 360 -8.09 -14.22 5.13
CA ILE A 360 -7.11 -15.10 4.48
C ILE A 360 -5.93 -14.30 3.94
N LEU A 361 -6.17 -13.14 3.31
CA LEU A 361 -5.12 -12.35 2.65
C LEU A 361 -4.30 -11.50 3.62
N ASN A 362 -4.87 -11.01 4.71
CA ASN A 362 -4.15 -10.13 5.64
C ASN A 362 -2.84 -10.72 6.16
N PRO A 363 -2.75 -11.99 6.62
CA PRO A 363 -1.48 -12.56 7.04
C PRO A 363 -0.41 -12.52 5.94
N ILE A 364 -0.80 -12.77 4.68
CA ILE A 364 0.10 -12.79 3.52
C ILE A 364 0.52 -11.36 3.14
N LEU A 365 -0.44 -10.45 3.01
CA LEU A 365 -0.18 -9.07 2.59
C LEU A 365 0.60 -8.28 3.64
N ASP A 366 0.34 -8.50 4.94
CA ASP A 366 1.09 -7.84 6.00
C ASP A 366 2.53 -8.36 6.09
N THR A 367 2.75 -9.67 5.90
CA THR A 367 4.09 -10.26 5.97
C THR A 367 4.93 -9.96 4.73
N GLU A 368 4.36 -10.01 3.52
CA GLU A 368 5.14 -9.85 2.28
C GLU A 368 5.22 -8.40 1.80
N PHE A 369 4.14 -7.64 1.95
CA PHE A 369 4.03 -6.28 1.41
C PHE A 369 3.83 -5.21 2.48
N GLY A 370 3.62 -5.60 3.73
CA GLY A 370 3.35 -4.66 4.81
C GLY A 370 2.01 -3.93 4.69
N ILE A 371 1.10 -4.42 3.85
CA ILE A 371 -0.21 -3.85 3.61
C ILE A 371 -1.22 -4.61 4.46
N TYR A 372 -1.96 -3.89 5.29
CA TYR A 372 -3.04 -4.44 6.08
C TYR A 372 -4.38 -3.95 5.54
N LEU A 373 -5.17 -4.87 4.99
CA LEU A 373 -6.52 -4.56 4.51
C LEU A 373 -7.43 -4.24 5.70
N ASP A 374 -8.17 -3.15 5.58
CA ASP A 374 -9.06 -2.69 6.65
C ASP A 374 -10.32 -3.56 6.71
N ASN A 375 -10.69 -4.02 7.91
CA ASN A 375 -11.91 -4.80 8.12
C ASN A 375 -13.19 -3.93 8.07
N ASN A 376 -13.05 -2.61 7.92
CA ASN A 376 -14.21 -1.72 7.85
C ASN A 376 -14.88 -1.74 6.46
N ILE A 377 -15.54 -2.88 6.15
CA ILE A 377 -16.26 -3.08 4.88
C ILE A 377 -17.52 -2.20 4.82
N LEU A 378 -18.09 -1.81 5.96
CA LEU A 378 -19.28 -0.96 6.06
C LEU A 378 -18.93 0.52 6.22
N SER A 379 -17.88 0.99 5.53
CA SER A 379 -17.59 2.43 5.48
C SER A 379 -18.73 3.19 4.76
N ASN A 380 -18.91 4.47 5.07
CA ASN A 380 -19.94 5.31 4.43
C ASN A 380 -19.87 5.28 2.90
N TYR A 381 -18.69 5.18 2.33
CA TYR A 381 -18.49 5.08 0.89
C TYR A 381 -19.02 3.76 0.32
N ASN A 382 -18.76 2.64 1.00
CA ASN A 382 -19.24 1.33 0.57
C ASN A 382 -20.76 1.20 0.75
N ILE A 383 -21.32 1.77 1.82
CA ILE A 383 -22.78 1.82 2.02
C ILE A 383 -23.45 2.56 0.89
N ASN A 384 -22.92 3.74 0.50
CA ASN A 384 -23.45 4.50 -0.63
C ASN A 384 -23.39 3.70 -1.93
N PHE A 385 -22.32 2.94 -2.15
CA PHE A 385 -22.20 2.05 -3.30
C PHE A 385 -23.23 0.93 -3.26
N TYR A 386 -23.41 0.24 -2.14
CA TYR A 386 -24.44 -0.81 -2.00
C TYR A 386 -25.87 -0.26 -2.21
N CYS A 387 -26.15 0.92 -1.67
CA CYS A 387 -27.43 1.60 -1.91
C CYS A 387 -27.61 1.93 -3.40
N SER A 388 -26.55 2.37 -4.09
CA SER A 388 -26.62 2.63 -5.54
C SER A 388 -26.87 1.37 -6.36
N VAL A 389 -26.28 0.23 -5.98
CA VAL A 389 -26.54 -1.07 -6.64
C VAL A 389 -28.01 -1.46 -6.50
N VAL A 390 -28.59 -1.34 -5.30
CA VAL A 390 -30.03 -1.62 -5.09
C VAL A 390 -30.89 -0.67 -5.91
N LEU A 391 -30.61 0.63 -5.91
CA LEU A 391 -31.38 1.63 -6.62
C LEU A 391 -31.33 1.38 -8.14
N ILE A 392 -30.14 1.11 -8.69
CA ILE A 392 -29.98 0.80 -10.12
C ILE A 392 -30.67 -0.54 -10.45
N SER A 393 -30.62 -1.54 -9.57
CA SER A 393 -31.31 -2.81 -9.78
C SER A 393 -32.83 -2.62 -9.87
N ILE A 394 -33.41 -1.72 -9.08
CA ILE A 394 -34.82 -1.34 -9.16
C ILE A 394 -35.10 -0.67 -10.49
N LEU A 395 -34.33 0.35 -10.90
CA LEU A 395 -34.54 1.09 -12.13
C LEU A 395 -34.47 0.15 -13.37
N VAL A 396 -33.45 -0.69 -13.42
CA VAL A 396 -33.24 -1.63 -14.53
C VAL A 396 -34.32 -2.72 -14.53
N GLY A 397 -34.77 -3.15 -13.33
CA GLY A 397 -35.89 -4.09 -13.17
C GLY A 397 -37.25 -3.53 -13.57
N LEU A 398 -37.44 -2.21 -13.63
CA LEU A 398 -38.71 -1.60 -14.09
C LEU A 398 -39.04 -1.92 -15.53
N ILE A 399 -38.03 -2.07 -16.41
CA ILE A 399 -38.23 -2.36 -17.86
C ILE A 399 -38.97 -3.69 -18.04
N PRO A 400 -38.47 -4.83 -17.52
CA PRO A 400 -39.19 -6.11 -17.64
C PRO A 400 -40.51 -6.13 -16.84
N ALA A 401 -40.55 -5.42 -15.70
CA ALA A 401 -41.77 -5.32 -14.90
C ALA A 401 -42.90 -4.60 -15.68
N PHE A 402 -42.56 -3.53 -16.41
CA PHE A 402 -43.54 -2.82 -17.24
C PHE A 402 -44.02 -3.67 -18.41
N ASN A 403 -43.18 -4.46 -19.03
CA ASN A 403 -43.56 -5.42 -20.05
C ASN A 403 -44.48 -6.53 -19.48
N GLY A 404 -44.17 -7.05 -18.29
CA GLY A 404 -45.04 -7.98 -17.59
C GLY A 404 -46.41 -7.39 -17.27
N TYR A 405 -46.42 -6.12 -16.85
CA TYR A 405 -47.67 -5.38 -16.61
C TYR A 405 -48.52 -5.26 -17.89
N LYS A 406 -47.92 -4.83 -19.03
CA LYS A 406 -48.62 -4.75 -20.33
C LYS A 406 -49.19 -6.10 -20.79
N LYS A 407 -48.39 -7.15 -20.70
CA LYS A 407 -48.83 -8.52 -21.06
C LYS A 407 -49.96 -8.96 -20.17
N SER A 408 -49.92 -8.64 -18.86
CA SER A 408 -50.98 -8.94 -17.93
C SER A 408 -52.29 -8.21 -18.26
N LEU A 409 -52.24 -7.04 -18.87
CA LEU A 409 -53.43 -6.32 -19.33
C LEU A 409 -54.04 -6.95 -20.60
N SER A 410 -53.20 -7.40 -21.55
CA SER A 410 -53.64 -7.99 -22.84
C SER A 410 -54.13 -9.44 -22.70
N SER A 411 -53.68 -10.17 -21.68
CA SER A 411 -54.09 -11.55 -21.42
C SER A 411 -55.34 -11.70 -20.53
N GLY A 412 -56.02 -10.61 -20.25
CA GLY A 412 -57.25 -10.58 -19.47
C GLY A 412 -58.53 -10.39 -20.31
N ILE A 413 -58.45 -10.59 -21.64
CA ILE A 413 -59.59 -10.58 -22.58
C ILE A 413 -59.88 -11.98 -23.06
#